data_0283eb92ae3d4d788cef4f9190314ce7
#
_entry.id   0283eb92ae3d4d788cef4f9190314ce7
#
_cell.length_a   1.000
_cell.length_b   1.000
_cell.length_c   1.000
_cell.angle_alpha   90.00
_cell.angle_beta   90.00
_cell.angle_gamma   90.00
#
_symmetry.space_group_name_H-M   'P 1'
#
loop_
_entity.id
_entity.type
_entity.pdbx_description
1 polymer ?
#
loop_
_entity_poly.entity_id
_entity_poly.type
_entity_poly.pdbx_seq_one_letter_code
_entity_poly.pdbx_strand_id
1 'polypeptide(L)'
;MNENMLNLVVDMYGCPNRCAHCWLGHMPNGRMEEGSDRFIVDYFSGYFDKIAYYSWLREPDYCDDYAERWKRDLEISRNAAPERFELASFYRIVRDDRYIPFLKSVGVKKVQLTFFGLESTQDRYVGRKGAYREVMLASDLLISSGIIPRWQCFLYEDNREEIARLFHMAMEIKKNRCPDLEFFVHEGSCDGENRKLYPTRIQKHHIPEQLKEVFLDYDSILSEAECCQMLRNDFSSPSFRIGNVITLNISNCFDVFYNFTHMTEPWKIGNLKTDEPGKLVPDILSGNTPALNIAKHCTWAELTQKYGDPSSDRVFSPDDYKMYLFNEHLSR
;
A
#
# COMPACT_ATOMS: atom_id res chain seq x y z
N MET A 1 23.47 -12.95 -16.60
CA MET A 1 23.52 -12.08 -15.41
C MET A 1 22.09 -11.68 -15.15
N ASN A 2 21.59 -11.82 -13.92
CA ASN A 2 20.25 -11.37 -13.60
C ASN A 2 20.24 -9.84 -13.62
N GLU A 3 19.40 -9.24 -14.47
CA GLU A 3 19.25 -7.78 -14.54
C GLU A 3 18.76 -7.23 -13.20
N ASN A 4 19.42 -6.20 -12.69
CA ASN A 4 19.00 -5.49 -11.48
C ASN A 4 17.96 -4.44 -11.87
N MET A 5 16.76 -4.56 -11.32
CA MET A 5 15.66 -3.62 -11.56
C MET A 5 15.39 -2.77 -10.32
N LEU A 6 15.21 -1.49 -10.52
CA LEU A 6 14.83 -0.51 -9.50
C LEU A 6 13.42 0.02 -9.77
N ASN A 7 12.54 -0.11 -8.80
CA ASN A 7 11.26 0.60 -8.77
C ASN A 7 11.40 1.83 -7.89
N LEU A 8 11.20 3.00 -8.46
CA LEU A 8 11.16 4.28 -7.75
C LEU A 8 9.72 4.74 -7.62
N VAL A 9 9.20 4.78 -6.40
CA VAL A 9 7.84 5.24 -6.11
C VAL A 9 7.93 6.54 -5.33
N VAL A 10 7.54 7.64 -5.97
CA VAL A 10 7.86 9.00 -5.50
C VAL A 10 6.60 9.75 -5.07
N ASP A 11 6.64 10.38 -3.91
CA ASP A 11 5.56 11.23 -3.40
C ASP A 11 5.64 12.65 -3.98
N MET A 12 5.36 12.78 -5.27
CA MET A 12 5.48 14.08 -5.93
C MET A 12 4.37 15.07 -5.60
N TYR A 13 3.19 14.60 -5.20
CA TYR A 13 1.98 15.45 -5.13
C TYR A 13 1.21 15.35 -3.83
N GLY A 14 1.43 14.32 -3.03
CA GLY A 14 0.68 14.10 -1.81
C GLY A 14 -0.64 13.37 -1.99
N CYS A 15 -1.58 13.54 -1.04
CA CYS A 15 -2.87 12.85 -1.00
C CYS A 15 -3.94 13.74 -0.34
N PRO A 16 -5.18 13.77 -0.84
CA PRO A 16 -6.27 14.54 -0.23
C PRO A 16 -6.78 13.91 1.07
N ASN A 17 -6.44 12.65 1.34
CA ASN A 17 -6.92 11.86 2.45
C ASN A 17 -5.88 11.75 3.57
N ARG A 18 -6.34 11.39 4.78
CA ARG A 18 -5.51 11.07 5.95
C ARG A 18 -5.98 9.76 6.57
N CYS A 19 -5.92 8.70 5.75
CA CYS A 19 -6.47 7.41 6.13
C CYS A 19 -5.81 6.86 7.37
N ALA A 20 -6.63 6.40 8.34
CA ALA A 20 -6.14 5.85 9.59
C ALA A 20 -5.29 4.58 9.41
N HIS A 21 -5.52 3.86 8.31
CA HIS A 21 -4.82 2.63 7.93
C HIS A 21 -3.66 2.85 6.95
N CYS A 22 -3.33 4.11 6.64
CA CYS A 22 -2.32 4.39 5.63
C CYS A 22 -1.01 3.68 5.99
N TRP A 23 -0.67 2.68 5.22
CA TRP A 23 0.52 1.85 5.41
C TRP A 23 1.84 2.61 5.24
N LEU A 24 1.80 3.77 4.60
CA LEU A 24 2.93 4.69 4.47
C LEU A 24 3.12 5.60 5.70
N GLY A 25 2.12 5.64 6.60
CA GLY A 25 2.11 6.55 7.73
C GLY A 25 1.64 7.97 7.39
N HIS A 26 1.84 8.88 8.33
CA HIS A 26 1.43 10.29 8.20
C HIS A 26 2.58 11.13 7.64
N MET A 27 2.47 11.48 6.36
CA MET A 27 3.42 12.38 5.71
C MET A 27 2.78 13.74 5.42
N PRO A 28 3.52 14.85 5.61
CA PRO A 28 3.06 16.16 5.19
C PRO A 28 2.77 16.19 3.69
N ASN A 29 1.68 16.85 3.28
CA ASN A 29 1.46 17.11 1.87
C ASN A 29 2.47 18.15 1.38
N GLY A 30 2.99 17.91 0.19
CA GLY A 30 3.89 18.79 -0.49
C GLY A 30 3.94 18.44 -1.98
N ARG A 31 4.28 19.43 -2.81
CA ARG A 31 4.57 19.23 -4.22
C ARG A 31 6.08 19.36 -4.42
N MET A 32 6.69 18.39 -5.07
CA MET A 32 8.09 18.48 -5.45
C MET A 32 8.28 19.52 -6.56
N GLU A 33 9.46 20.13 -6.59
CA GLU A 33 9.84 21.09 -7.62
C GLU A 33 9.91 20.46 -9.01
N GLU A 34 9.73 21.26 -10.04
CA GLU A 34 9.92 20.84 -11.42
C GLU A 34 11.36 20.33 -11.64
N GLY A 35 11.48 19.22 -12.38
CA GLY A 35 12.77 18.57 -12.62
C GLY A 35 13.22 17.60 -11.53
N SER A 36 12.48 17.47 -10.41
CA SER A 36 12.80 16.51 -9.35
C SER A 36 12.82 15.06 -9.85
N ASP A 37 11.94 14.73 -10.78
CA ASP A 37 11.90 13.41 -11.43
C ASP A 37 13.22 13.08 -12.16
N ARG A 38 13.74 14.02 -12.95
CA ARG A 38 15.03 13.84 -13.63
C ARG A 38 16.15 13.71 -12.62
N PHE A 39 16.20 14.59 -11.62
CA PHE A 39 17.20 14.52 -10.56
C PHE A 39 17.21 13.17 -9.84
N ILE A 40 16.03 12.64 -9.50
CA ILE A 40 15.90 11.34 -8.82
C ILE A 40 16.41 10.21 -9.72
N VAL A 41 16.01 10.21 -11.00
CA VAL A 41 16.43 9.15 -11.95
C VAL A 41 17.92 9.21 -12.22
N ASP A 42 18.47 10.42 -12.43
CA ASP A 42 19.90 10.62 -12.67
C ASP A 42 20.76 10.15 -11.49
N TYR A 43 20.24 10.30 -10.25
CA TYR A 43 20.90 9.84 -9.03
C TYR A 43 21.18 8.32 -9.05
N PHE A 44 20.26 7.51 -9.58
CA PHE A 44 20.39 6.07 -9.66
C PHE A 44 20.92 5.56 -11.01
N SER A 45 21.09 6.45 -11.96
CA SER A 45 21.57 6.13 -13.30
C SER A 45 22.96 5.49 -13.27
N GLY A 46 23.15 4.41 -14.04
CA GLY A 46 24.42 3.69 -14.08
C GLY A 46 24.62 2.63 -13.02
N TYR A 47 23.71 2.51 -12.04
CA TYR A 47 23.76 1.47 -11.01
C TYR A 47 22.76 0.34 -11.26
N PHE A 48 21.71 0.58 -12.04
CA PHE A 48 20.64 -0.36 -12.34
C PHE A 48 20.46 -0.51 -13.84
N ASP A 49 20.17 -1.73 -14.30
CA ASP A 49 19.93 -2.04 -15.69
C ASP A 49 18.58 -1.48 -16.18
N LYS A 50 17.58 -1.48 -15.28
CA LYS A 50 16.23 -0.98 -15.53
C LYS A 50 15.72 -0.16 -14.35
N ILE A 51 15.05 0.95 -14.66
CA ILE A 51 14.38 1.81 -13.68
C ILE A 51 12.92 1.95 -14.10
N ALA A 52 11.98 1.51 -13.25
CA ALA A 52 10.58 1.86 -13.33
C ALA A 52 10.30 3.03 -12.39
N TYR A 53 9.65 4.06 -12.89
CA TYR A 53 9.39 5.28 -12.16
C TYR A 53 7.89 5.52 -12.03
N TYR A 54 7.44 5.78 -10.81
CA TYR A 54 6.05 6.07 -10.47
C TYR A 54 5.99 7.37 -9.67
N SER A 55 5.36 8.40 -10.22
CA SER A 55 5.26 9.72 -9.60
C SER A 55 4.20 9.84 -8.49
N TRP A 56 3.62 8.72 -8.05
CA TRP A 56 2.44 8.71 -7.17
C TRP A 56 2.57 7.66 -6.04
N LEU A 57 3.36 7.93 -5.04
CA LEU A 57 3.48 7.04 -3.88
C LEU A 57 2.17 6.93 -3.08
N ARG A 58 1.38 8.00 -3.00
CA ARG A 58 0.14 8.05 -2.22
C ARG A 58 -1.10 8.02 -3.09
N GLU A 59 -1.57 9.15 -3.57
CA GLU A 59 -2.79 9.25 -4.38
C GLU A 59 -2.43 9.28 -5.87
N PRO A 60 -2.84 8.28 -6.66
CA PRO A 60 -2.62 8.29 -8.09
C PRO A 60 -3.29 9.50 -8.73
N ASP A 61 -2.61 10.13 -9.72
CA ASP A 61 -3.19 11.22 -10.51
C ASP A 61 -3.73 12.40 -9.70
N TYR A 62 -3.16 12.66 -8.52
CA TYR A 62 -3.58 13.80 -7.69
C TYR A 62 -3.18 15.17 -8.28
N CYS A 63 -2.22 15.20 -9.19
CA CYS A 63 -1.83 16.41 -9.95
C CYS A 63 -2.86 16.76 -11.04
N ASP A 64 -2.93 18.04 -11.41
CA ASP A 64 -3.85 18.51 -12.47
C ASP A 64 -3.36 18.13 -13.87
N ASP A 65 -2.05 17.95 -14.03
CA ASP A 65 -1.34 17.55 -15.23
C ASP A 65 -1.10 16.03 -15.32
N TYR A 66 -2.00 15.23 -14.71
CA TYR A 66 -1.86 13.77 -14.60
C TYR A 66 -1.61 13.06 -15.94
N ALA A 67 -2.19 13.53 -17.06
CA ALA A 67 -2.01 12.91 -18.35
C ALA A 67 -0.59 13.11 -18.91
N GLU A 68 -0.04 14.33 -18.78
CA GLU A 68 1.35 14.65 -19.12
C GLU A 68 2.31 13.92 -18.17
N ARG A 69 1.94 13.85 -16.88
CA ARG A 69 2.73 13.15 -15.88
C ARG A 69 2.86 11.67 -16.19
N TRP A 70 1.77 11.01 -16.55
CA TRP A 70 1.80 9.60 -16.96
C TRP A 70 2.66 9.35 -18.18
N LYS A 71 2.59 10.21 -19.21
CA LYS A 71 3.50 10.12 -20.37
C LYS A 71 4.96 10.21 -19.95
N ARG A 72 5.27 11.14 -19.03
CA ARG A 72 6.62 11.32 -18.53
C ARG A 72 7.13 10.12 -17.73
N ASP A 73 6.29 9.55 -16.88
CA ASP A 73 6.64 8.32 -16.16
C ASP A 73 6.96 7.17 -17.13
N LEU A 74 6.19 7.02 -18.23
CA LEU A 74 6.47 6.05 -19.29
C LEU A 74 7.77 6.35 -20.04
N GLU A 75 8.05 7.62 -20.36
CA GLU A 75 9.29 8.03 -21.02
C GLU A 75 10.52 7.72 -20.15
N ILE A 76 10.45 8.00 -18.86
CA ILE A 76 11.51 7.68 -17.90
C ILE A 76 11.69 6.17 -17.80
N SER A 77 10.61 5.43 -17.73
CA SER A 77 10.58 3.98 -17.50
C SER A 77 10.64 3.14 -18.79
N ARG A 78 10.99 3.73 -19.92
CA ARG A 78 10.91 3.11 -21.26
C ARG A 78 11.48 1.69 -21.37
N ASN A 79 12.49 1.36 -20.55
CA ASN A 79 13.13 0.04 -20.56
C ASN A 79 12.54 -0.92 -19.50
N ALA A 80 11.66 -0.44 -18.63
CA ALA A 80 11.04 -1.19 -17.54
C ALA A 80 9.54 -1.42 -17.74
N ALA A 81 8.92 -0.73 -18.74
CA ALA A 81 7.50 -0.83 -19.06
C ALA A 81 6.57 -0.80 -17.83
N PRO A 82 6.49 0.32 -17.10
CA PRO A 82 5.69 0.41 -15.90
C PRO A 82 4.21 0.17 -16.22
N GLU A 83 3.56 -0.61 -15.37
CA GLU A 83 2.14 -0.86 -15.48
C GLU A 83 1.33 0.24 -14.79
N ARG A 84 0.19 0.59 -15.38
CA ARG A 84 -0.73 1.57 -14.80
C ARG A 84 -1.45 1.04 -13.56
N PHE A 85 -1.42 -0.19 -13.22
CA PHE A 85 -2.21 -0.82 -12.17
C PHE A 85 -3.71 -0.42 -12.17
N GLU A 86 -4.50 -1.10 -11.36
CA GLU A 86 -5.93 -0.81 -11.16
C GLU A 86 -6.15 0.38 -10.18
N LEU A 87 -5.13 1.24 -10.02
CA LEU A 87 -5.15 2.37 -9.11
C LEU A 87 -5.52 3.65 -9.86
N ALA A 88 -6.49 4.36 -9.33
CA ALA A 88 -6.93 5.67 -9.82
C ALA A 88 -7.53 6.48 -8.69
N SER A 89 -7.46 7.79 -8.77
CA SER A 89 -8.00 8.69 -7.76
C SER A 89 -9.52 8.75 -7.80
N PHE A 90 -10.22 8.17 -6.83
CA PHE A 90 -11.66 8.38 -6.69
C PHE A 90 -11.99 9.86 -6.39
N TYR A 91 -11.07 10.57 -5.74
CA TYR A 91 -11.18 12.00 -5.53
C TYR A 91 -11.27 12.77 -6.85
N ARG A 92 -10.44 12.40 -7.85
CA ARG A 92 -10.45 13.01 -9.18
C ARG A 92 -11.61 12.53 -10.04
N ILE A 93 -11.99 11.27 -9.98
CA ILE A 93 -13.13 10.71 -10.73
C ILE A 93 -14.38 11.57 -10.54
N VAL A 94 -14.63 12.07 -9.33
CA VAL A 94 -15.86 12.84 -9.01
C VAL A 94 -15.72 14.35 -9.23
N ARG A 95 -14.54 14.86 -9.64
CA ARG A 95 -14.24 16.29 -9.79
C ARG A 95 -13.78 16.72 -11.17
N ASP A 96 -13.28 15.79 -11.98
CA ASP A 96 -12.75 16.06 -13.32
C ASP A 96 -13.40 15.13 -14.33
N ASP A 97 -14.29 15.65 -15.12
CA ASP A 97 -15.03 14.91 -16.16
C ASP A 97 -14.12 14.39 -17.31
N ARG A 98 -12.92 14.93 -17.46
CA ARG A 98 -11.91 14.47 -18.43
C ARG A 98 -11.15 13.25 -17.92
N TYR A 99 -11.23 12.94 -16.63
CA TYR A 99 -10.37 11.91 -16.05
C TYR A 99 -10.78 10.49 -16.44
N ILE A 100 -12.07 10.16 -16.46
CA ILE A 100 -12.55 8.84 -16.94
C ILE A 100 -12.19 8.62 -18.43
N PRO A 101 -12.40 9.59 -19.35
CA PRO A 101 -11.89 9.49 -20.72
C PRO A 101 -10.38 9.23 -20.79
N PHE A 102 -9.59 9.90 -19.94
CA PHE A 102 -8.14 9.65 -19.85
C PHE A 102 -7.85 8.21 -19.41
N LEU A 103 -8.46 7.71 -18.34
CA LEU A 103 -8.27 6.33 -17.87
C LEU A 103 -8.54 5.30 -19.00
N LYS A 104 -9.61 5.51 -19.76
CA LYS A 104 -9.93 4.67 -20.93
C LYS A 104 -8.86 4.77 -22.03
N SER A 105 -8.36 5.97 -22.29
CA SER A 105 -7.34 6.19 -23.33
C SER A 105 -6.00 5.51 -23.03
N VAL A 106 -5.67 5.32 -21.75
CA VAL A 106 -4.48 4.58 -21.29
C VAL A 106 -4.76 3.12 -20.96
N GLY A 107 -5.95 2.61 -21.33
CA GLY A 107 -6.28 1.18 -21.29
C GLY A 107 -6.74 0.66 -19.92
N VAL A 108 -7.08 1.54 -18.97
CA VAL A 108 -7.61 1.13 -17.65
C VAL A 108 -8.99 0.50 -17.85
N LYS A 109 -9.14 -0.74 -17.39
CA LYS A 109 -10.39 -1.52 -17.46
C LYS A 109 -11.05 -1.70 -16.10
N LYS A 110 -10.28 -1.66 -15.02
CA LYS A 110 -10.72 -1.80 -13.64
C LYS A 110 -10.13 -0.68 -12.79
N VAL A 111 -10.84 -0.28 -11.75
CA VAL A 111 -10.36 0.69 -10.75
C VAL A 111 -10.68 0.20 -9.35
N GLN A 112 -9.65 0.12 -8.52
CA GLN A 112 -9.80 -0.25 -7.11
C GLN A 112 -10.32 0.94 -6.30
N LEU A 113 -11.38 0.70 -5.56
CA LEU A 113 -12.01 1.63 -4.63
C LEU A 113 -11.94 1.07 -3.21
N THR A 114 -11.47 1.85 -2.25
CA THR A 114 -11.25 1.39 -0.88
C THR A 114 -12.40 1.77 0.04
N PHE A 115 -12.94 0.79 0.74
CA PHE A 115 -14.04 0.95 1.70
C PHE A 115 -13.64 0.49 3.11
N PHE A 116 -14.10 1.25 4.10
CA PHE A 116 -13.96 0.94 5.53
C PHE A 116 -15.30 0.81 6.24
N GLY A 117 -16.40 0.99 5.55
CA GLY A 117 -17.74 0.93 6.10
C GLY A 117 -18.69 1.89 5.40
N LEU A 118 -19.79 2.19 6.06
CA LEU A 118 -20.79 3.16 5.63
C LEU A 118 -20.37 4.59 5.98
N GLU A 119 -21.25 5.57 5.73
CA GLU A 119 -20.91 7.01 5.68
C GLU A 119 -19.98 7.48 6.83
N SER A 120 -20.39 7.31 8.09
CA SER A 120 -19.62 7.82 9.23
C SER A 120 -18.30 7.08 9.45
N THR A 121 -18.31 5.77 9.24
CA THR A 121 -17.12 4.92 9.40
C THR A 121 -16.13 5.17 8.27
N GLN A 122 -16.59 5.23 7.03
CA GLN A 122 -15.75 5.56 5.87
C GLN A 122 -15.08 6.92 6.05
N ASP A 123 -15.86 7.96 6.37
CA ASP A 123 -15.35 9.32 6.54
C ASP A 123 -14.31 9.41 7.67
N ARG A 124 -14.54 8.69 8.78
CA ARG A 124 -13.62 8.59 9.91
C ARG A 124 -12.30 7.90 9.53
N TYR A 125 -12.36 6.75 8.86
CA TYR A 125 -11.16 6.01 8.45
C TYR A 125 -10.37 6.73 7.36
N VAL A 126 -11.03 7.37 6.41
CA VAL A 126 -10.38 8.16 5.36
C VAL A 126 -9.86 9.51 5.89
N GLY A 127 -10.37 9.96 7.06
CA GLY A 127 -10.01 11.24 7.66
C GLY A 127 -10.55 12.45 6.88
N ARG A 128 -11.63 12.27 6.12
CA ARG A 128 -12.23 13.32 5.29
C ARG A 128 -13.74 13.15 5.17
N LYS A 129 -14.47 14.20 5.54
CA LYS A 129 -15.94 14.24 5.43
C LYS A 129 -16.40 14.14 3.97
N GLY A 130 -17.40 13.30 3.73
CA GLY A 130 -17.99 13.08 2.41
C GLY A 130 -17.24 12.04 1.55
N ALA A 131 -16.19 11.41 2.07
CA ALA A 131 -15.43 10.39 1.35
C ALA A 131 -16.29 9.18 0.96
N TYR A 132 -17.28 8.79 1.79
CA TYR A 132 -18.23 7.73 1.44
C TYR A 132 -19.05 8.08 0.21
N ARG A 133 -19.65 9.26 0.19
CA ARG A 133 -20.47 9.71 -0.95
C ARG A 133 -19.65 9.78 -2.23
N GLU A 134 -18.40 10.21 -2.12
CA GLU A 134 -17.51 10.31 -3.27
C GLU A 134 -17.10 8.95 -3.81
N VAL A 135 -16.74 8.00 -2.96
CA VAL A 135 -16.35 6.64 -3.42
C VAL A 135 -17.54 5.90 -4.04
N MET A 136 -18.75 6.08 -3.50
CA MET A 136 -19.98 5.53 -4.09
C MET A 136 -20.30 6.18 -5.44
N LEU A 137 -20.21 7.50 -5.54
CA LEU A 137 -20.38 8.22 -6.81
C LEU A 137 -19.31 7.80 -7.83
N ALA A 138 -18.06 7.65 -7.41
CA ALA A 138 -16.99 7.17 -8.28
C ALA A 138 -17.30 5.77 -8.83
N SER A 139 -17.81 4.86 -7.99
CA SER A 139 -18.25 3.53 -8.42
C SER A 139 -19.35 3.60 -9.49
N ASP A 140 -20.36 4.46 -9.29
CA ASP A 140 -21.44 4.65 -10.25
C ASP A 140 -20.97 5.24 -11.59
N LEU A 141 -20.06 6.22 -11.55
CA LEU A 141 -19.45 6.83 -12.74
C LEU A 141 -18.60 5.83 -13.52
N LEU A 142 -17.83 4.98 -12.84
CA LEU A 142 -17.04 3.92 -13.47
C LEU A 142 -17.95 2.92 -14.18
N ILE A 143 -18.99 2.40 -13.51
CA ILE A 143 -19.96 1.47 -14.08
C ILE A 143 -20.61 2.08 -15.33
N SER A 144 -21.09 3.31 -15.24
CA SER A 144 -21.73 4.01 -16.35
C SER A 144 -20.80 4.23 -17.54
N SER A 145 -19.50 4.22 -17.30
CA SER A 145 -18.47 4.42 -18.32
C SER A 145 -17.89 3.11 -18.86
N GLY A 146 -18.34 1.96 -18.34
CA GLY A 146 -17.84 0.64 -18.75
C GLY A 146 -16.47 0.28 -18.18
N ILE A 147 -16.07 0.93 -17.07
CA ILE A 147 -14.90 0.55 -16.27
C ILE A 147 -15.41 -0.22 -15.04
N ILE A 148 -14.80 -1.36 -14.76
CA ILE A 148 -15.20 -2.23 -13.66
C ILE A 148 -14.71 -1.66 -12.34
N PRO A 149 -15.59 -1.36 -11.36
CA PRO A 149 -15.14 -1.02 -10.02
C PRO A 149 -14.74 -2.30 -9.26
N ARG A 150 -13.63 -2.23 -8.55
CA ARG A 150 -13.14 -3.27 -7.66
C ARG A 150 -13.18 -2.74 -6.23
N TRP A 151 -14.14 -3.23 -5.45
CA TRP A 151 -14.33 -2.80 -4.07
C TRP A 151 -13.41 -3.58 -3.14
N GLN A 152 -12.38 -2.92 -2.63
CA GLN A 152 -11.52 -3.42 -1.56
C GLN A 152 -12.04 -2.94 -0.21
N CYS A 153 -12.38 -3.88 0.67
CA CYS A 153 -12.88 -3.58 2.00
C CYS A 153 -11.87 -4.01 3.07
N PHE A 154 -11.53 -3.09 3.97
CA PHE A 154 -10.72 -3.43 5.14
C PHE A 154 -11.63 -3.76 6.33
N LEU A 155 -11.46 -4.98 6.87
CA LEU A 155 -12.30 -5.52 7.94
C LEU A 155 -11.64 -5.37 9.30
N TYR A 156 -12.34 -4.66 10.19
CA TYR A 156 -11.97 -4.48 11.59
C TYR A 156 -13.15 -4.86 12.50
N GLU A 157 -12.91 -5.01 13.80
CA GLU A 157 -13.96 -5.33 14.77
C GLU A 157 -15.11 -4.32 14.79
N ASP A 158 -14.77 -3.04 14.64
CA ASP A 158 -15.72 -1.94 14.74
C ASP A 158 -16.50 -1.63 13.45
N ASN A 159 -16.18 -2.32 12.35
CA ASN A 159 -16.86 -2.10 11.06
C ASN A 159 -17.45 -3.37 10.42
N ARG A 160 -17.32 -4.54 11.03
CA ARG A 160 -17.69 -5.83 10.44
C ARG A 160 -19.13 -5.89 9.93
N GLU A 161 -20.09 -5.32 10.66
CA GLU A 161 -21.50 -5.28 10.27
C GLU A 161 -21.72 -4.35 9.05
N GLU A 162 -20.97 -3.27 8.98
CA GLU A 162 -21.05 -2.33 7.84
C GLU A 162 -20.43 -2.93 6.58
N ILE A 163 -19.31 -3.66 6.71
CA ILE A 163 -18.70 -4.38 5.58
C ILE A 163 -19.62 -5.49 5.08
N ALA A 164 -20.33 -6.20 5.97
CA ALA A 164 -21.34 -7.17 5.56
C ALA A 164 -22.49 -6.53 4.77
N ARG A 165 -22.91 -5.31 5.15
CA ARG A 165 -23.92 -4.54 4.38
C ARG A 165 -23.37 -4.08 3.02
N LEU A 166 -22.12 -3.62 2.97
CA LEU A 166 -21.45 -3.27 1.70
C LEU A 166 -21.37 -4.48 0.76
N PHE A 167 -21.10 -5.69 1.29
CA PHE A 167 -21.14 -6.91 0.51
C PHE A 167 -22.51 -7.13 -0.15
N HIS A 168 -23.61 -7.02 0.60
CA HIS A 168 -24.95 -7.15 0.04
C HIS A 168 -25.22 -6.08 -1.03
N MET A 169 -24.82 -4.82 -0.80
CA MET A 169 -24.96 -3.76 -1.80
C MET A 169 -24.17 -4.07 -3.07
N ALA A 170 -22.93 -4.57 -2.93
CA ALA A 170 -22.11 -4.97 -4.06
C ALA A 170 -22.76 -6.12 -4.86
N MET A 171 -23.32 -7.12 -4.18
CA MET A 171 -24.03 -8.24 -4.83
C MET A 171 -25.29 -7.78 -5.58
N GLU A 172 -26.04 -6.82 -5.06
CA GLU A 172 -27.17 -6.19 -5.77
C GLU A 172 -26.73 -5.41 -7.01
N ILE A 173 -25.64 -4.66 -6.91
CA ILE A 173 -25.05 -3.97 -8.07
C ILE A 173 -24.57 -5.00 -9.12
N LYS A 174 -23.87 -6.03 -8.68
CA LYS A 174 -23.38 -7.11 -9.54
C LYS A 174 -24.53 -7.78 -10.31
N LYS A 175 -25.61 -8.09 -9.63
CA LYS A 175 -26.80 -8.72 -10.23
C LYS A 175 -27.50 -7.82 -11.24
N ASN A 176 -27.62 -6.53 -10.98
CA ASN A 176 -28.55 -5.67 -11.70
C ASN A 176 -27.87 -4.71 -12.70
N ARG A 177 -26.55 -4.39 -12.51
CA ARG A 177 -25.91 -3.29 -13.23
C ARG A 177 -24.51 -3.61 -13.76
N CYS A 178 -23.70 -4.38 -13.02
CA CYS A 178 -22.30 -4.63 -13.36
C CYS A 178 -21.91 -6.06 -12.94
N PRO A 179 -22.18 -7.09 -13.77
CA PRO A 179 -21.89 -8.49 -13.44
C PRO A 179 -20.42 -8.75 -13.10
N ASP A 180 -19.52 -7.95 -13.65
CA ASP A 180 -18.07 -8.07 -13.45
C ASP A 180 -17.54 -7.30 -12.23
N LEU A 181 -18.40 -6.58 -11.46
CA LEU A 181 -17.99 -5.92 -10.23
C LEU A 181 -17.25 -6.90 -9.31
N GLU A 182 -16.09 -6.50 -8.85
CA GLU A 182 -15.30 -7.28 -7.89
C GLU A 182 -15.48 -6.73 -6.48
N PHE A 183 -15.60 -7.63 -5.51
CA PHE A 183 -15.66 -7.30 -4.09
C PHE A 183 -14.75 -8.25 -3.33
N PHE A 184 -13.85 -7.73 -2.53
CA PHE A 184 -13.00 -8.53 -1.66
C PHE A 184 -12.70 -7.82 -0.36
N VAL A 185 -12.38 -8.63 0.65
CA VAL A 185 -12.11 -8.19 2.01
C VAL A 185 -10.64 -8.46 2.35
N HIS A 186 -10.06 -7.59 3.14
CA HIS A 186 -8.69 -7.69 3.63
C HIS A 186 -8.62 -7.31 5.11
N GLU A 187 -7.69 -7.87 5.87
CA GLU A 187 -7.53 -7.59 7.30
C GLU A 187 -6.90 -6.22 7.61
N GLY A 188 -6.26 -5.62 6.63
CA GLY A 188 -5.58 -4.33 6.80
C GLY A 188 -4.28 -4.40 7.60
N SER A 189 -3.54 -3.30 7.64
CA SER A 189 -2.30 -3.15 8.41
C SER A 189 -2.57 -2.69 9.83
N CYS A 190 -1.76 -3.16 10.79
CA CYS A 190 -1.83 -2.74 12.19
C CYS A 190 -0.45 -2.56 12.85
N ASP A 191 0.57 -2.33 12.06
CA ASP A 191 1.96 -2.17 12.50
C ASP A 191 2.52 -0.77 12.19
N GLY A 192 3.72 -0.47 12.65
CA GLY A 192 4.32 0.84 12.49
C GLY A 192 3.41 1.96 13.00
N GLU A 193 3.15 2.98 12.19
CA GLU A 193 2.21 4.06 12.55
C GLU A 193 0.74 3.62 12.67
N ASN A 194 0.39 2.46 12.11
CA ASN A 194 -0.94 1.87 12.22
C ASN A 194 -1.14 1.02 13.47
N ARG A 195 -0.15 0.93 14.35
CA ARG A 195 -0.22 0.17 15.62
C ARG A 195 -1.47 0.46 16.44
N LYS A 196 -2.01 1.67 16.36
CA LYS A 196 -3.28 2.05 16.98
C LYS A 196 -4.48 1.22 16.51
N LEU A 197 -4.38 0.56 15.35
CA LEU A 197 -5.42 -0.32 14.80
C LEU A 197 -5.29 -1.77 15.27
N TYR A 198 -4.19 -2.15 15.93
CA TYR A 198 -4.03 -3.50 16.46
C TYR A 198 -5.18 -3.93 17.39
N PRO A 199 -5.69 -3.11 18.34
CA PRO A 199 -6.82 -3.48 19.19
C PRO A 199 -8.12 -3.73 18.41
N THR A 200 -8.29 -3.09 17.26
CA THR A 200 -9.49 -3.21 16.41
C THR A 200 -9.34 -4.24 15.29
N ARG A 201 -8.18 -4.90 15.17
CA ARG A 201 -7.97 -5.94 14.19
C ARG A 201 -8.96 -7.08 14.40
N ILE A 202 -9.59 -7.55 13.33
CA ILE A 202 -10.66 -8.57 13.39
C ILE A 202 -10.14 -9.88 14.00
N GLN A 203 -10.95 -10.49 14.86
CA GLN A 203 -10.71 -11.83 15.38
C GLN A 203 -11.25 -12.88 14.40
N LYS A 204 -10.54 -14.01 14.26
CA LYS A 204 -10.85 -15.04 13.26
C LYS A 204 -12.29 -15.55 13.37
N HIS A 205 -12.77 -15.78 14.60
CA HIS A 205 -14.12 -16.24 14.86
C HIS A 205 -15.22 -15.16 14.71
N HIS A 206 -14.86 -13.89 14.62
CA HIS A 206 -15.77 -12.77 14.38
C HIS A 206 -15.96 -12.43 12.90
N ILE A 207 -15.20 -13.07 11.99
CA ILE A 207 -15.39 -12.85 10.55
C ILE A 207 -16.78 -13.36 10.15
N PRO A 208 -17.66 -12.49 9.61
CA PRO A 208 -19.00 -12.90 9.17
C PRO A 208 -18.91 -13.99 8.09
N GLU A 209 -19.77 -15.01 8.21
CA GLU A 209 -19.73 -16.20 7.32
C GLU A 209 -19.76 -15.83 5.84
N GLN A 210 -20.65 -14.89 5.47
CA GLN A 210 -20.78 -14.43 4.09
C GLN A 210 -19.57 -13.68 3.53
N LEU A 211 -18.63 -13.26 4.38
CA LEU A 211 -17.41 -12.57 3.95
C LEU A 211 -16.23 -13.53 3.77
N LYS A 212 -16.30 -14.77 4.23
CA LYS A 212 -15.18 -15.73 4.15
C LYS A 212 -14.81 -16.06 2.71
N GLU A 213 -15.79 -16.24 1.82
CA GLU A 213 -15.56 -16.53 0.40
C GLU A 213 -14.93 -15.35 -0.38
N VAL A 214 -15.11 -14.13 0.10
CA VAL A 214 -14.58 -12.91 -0.50
C VAL A 214 -13.41 -12.31 0.27
N PHE A 215 -12.99 -12.97 1.34
CA PHE A 215 -11.81 -12.59 2.10
C PHE A 215 -10.56 -13.05 1.35
N LEU A 216 -9.67 -12.11 1.05
CA LEU A 216 -8.46 -12.40 0.29
C LEU A 216 -7.60 -13.42 1.04
N ASP A 217 -7.28 -14.52 0.35
CA ASP A 217 -6.43 -15.60 0.88
C ASP A 217 -6.93 -16.18 2.24
N TYR A 218 -8.26 -16.29 2.43
CA TYR A 218 -8.86 -16.73 3.69
C TYR A 218 -8.24 -18.02 4.26
N ASP A 219 -7.93 -18.98 3.40
CA ASP A 219 -7.35 -20.26 3.81
C ASP A 219 -5.92 -20.16 4.32
N SER A 220 -5.22 -19.06 4.00
CA SER A 220 -3.84 -18.82 4.42
C SER A 220 -3.72 -17.88 5.62
N ILE A 221 -4.81 -17.18 6.01
CA ILE A 221 -4.78 -16.35 7.22
C ILE A 221 -4.80 -17.20 8.49
N LEU A 222 -4.00 -16.79 9.45
CA LEU A 222 -3.84 -17.45 10.74
C LEU A 222 -4.32 -16.51 11.85
N SER A 223 -4.74 -17.08 13.00
CA SER A 223 -4.81 -16.31 14.22
C SER A 223 -3.40 -15.94 14.71
N GLU A 224 -3.28 -14.90 15.49
CA GLU A 224 -2.00 -14.53 16.10
C GLU A 224 -1.41 -15.67 16.94
N ALA A 225 -2.27 -16.42 17.66
CA ALA A 225 -1.85 -17.62 18.38
C ALA A 225 -1.22 -18.68 17.46
N GLU A 226 -1.84 -18.93 16.27
CA GLU A 226 -1.30 -19.86 15.26
C GLU A 226 0.01 -19.33 14.68
N CYS A 227 0.12 -18.02 14.41
CA CYS A 227 1.35 -17.36 13.97
C CYS A 227 2.46 -17.50 15.02
N CYS A 228 2.16 -17.27 16.29
CA CYS A 228 3.11 -17.51 17.40
C CYS A 228 3.60 -18.95 17.42
N GLN A 229 2.70 -19.93 17.25
CA GLN A 229 3.07 -21.33 17.19
C GLN A 229 4.00 -21.64 16.00
N MET A 230 3.73 -21.06 14.85
CA MET A 230 4.54 -21.22 13.64
C MET A 230 5.97 -20.69 13.82
N LEU A 231 6.12 -19.52 14.44
CA LEU A 231 7.40 -18.80 14.54
C LEU A 231 8.22 -19.09 15.80
N ARG A 232 7.64 -19.71 16.84
CA ARG A 232 8.31 -19.95 18.14
C ARG A 232 9.62 -20.71 18.08
N ASN A 233 9.84 -21.50 17.02
CA ASN A 233 11.05 -22.28 16.79
C ASN A 233 11.79 -21.86 15.51
N ASP A 234 11.46 -20.72 14.94
CA ASP A 234 12.15 -20.17 13.78
C ASP A 234 13.31 -19.27 14.24
N PHE A 235 14.50 -19.83 14.29
CA PHE A 235 15.74 -19.15 14.69
C PHE A 235 16.43 -18.43 13.52
N SER A 236 15.78 -18.30 12.37
CA SER A 236 16.29 -17.50 11.27
C SER A 236 16.10 -15.99 11.55
N SER A 237 17.01 -15.18 11.05
CA SER A 237 16.88 -13.73 11.11
C SER A 237 15.88 -13.21 10.08
N PRO A 238 15.18 -12.10 10.38
CA PRO A 238 14.30 -11.43 9.43
C PRO A 238 15.01 -11.11 8.10
N SER A 239 14.36 -11.42 7.00
CA SER A 239 14.83 -11.11 5.65
C SER A 239 13.68 -10.50 4.85
N PHE A 240 13.93 -9.35 4.22
CA PHE A 240 12.93 -8.57 3.48
C PHE A 240 13.32 -8.39 2.01
N ARG A 241 14.27 -9.18 1.53
CA ARG A 241 14.73 -9.10 0.14
C ARG A 241 13.86 -9.96 -0.76
N ILE A 242 13.24 -9.35 -1.74
CA ILE A 242 12.41 -10.00 -2.76
C ILE A 242 13.15 -10.01 -4.09
N GLY A 243 13.88 -11.11 -4.39
CA GLY A 243 14.52 -11.31 -5.69
C GLY A 243 15.55 -10.24 -6.08
N ASN A 244 15.57 -9.90 -7.38
CA ASN A 244 16.49 -8.89 -7.98
C ASN A 244 15.82 -7.53 -8.18
N VAL A 245 14.57 -7.36 -7.74
CA VAL A 245 13.84 -6.09 -7.83
C VAL A 245 13.98 -5.36 -6.50
N ILE A 246 14.45 -4.13 -6.54
CA ILE A 246 14.52 -3.24 -5.38
C ILE A 246 13.44 -2.18 -5.57
N THR A 247 12.59 -2.00 -4.55
CA THR A 247 11.62 -0.91 -4.53
C THR A 247 12.02 0.11 -3.47
N LEU A 248 12.14 1.35 -3.89
CA LEU A 248 12.44 2.49 -3.01
C LEU A 248 11.27 3.47 -3.03
N ASN A 249 10.82 3.86 -1.86
CA ASN A 249 9.89 4.94 -1.69
C ASN A 249 10.66 6.24 -1.43
N ILE A 250 10.30 7.31 -2.14
CA ILE A 250 10.95 8.62 -2.00
C ILE A 250 9.91 9.64 -1.57
N SER A 251 10.16 10.27 -0.41
CA SER A 251 9.28 11.32 0.10
C SER A 251 9.44 12.63 -0.68
N ASN A 252 8.47 13.54 -0.52
CA ASN A 252 8.55 14.88 -1.09
C ASN A 252 9.71 15.74 -0.55
N CYS A 253 10.39 15.28 0.51
CA CYS A 253 11.63 15.87 1.05
C CYS A 253 12.89 15.13 0.58
N PHE A 254 12.80 14.24 -0.42
CA PHE A 254 13.89 13.42 -0.96
C PHE A 254 14.47 12.38 0.00
N ASP A 255 13.80 12.08 1.10
CA ASP A 255 14.15 10.96 1.95
C ASP A 255 13.83 9.64 1.23
N VAL A 256 14.77 8.70 1.32
CA VAL A 256 14.68 7.40 0.67
C VAL A 256 14.41 6.32 1.70
N PHE A 257 13.42 5.47 1.42
CA PHE A 257 13.01 4.37 2.29
C PHE A 257 13.10 3.05 1.52
N TYR A 258 13.65 2.03 2.18
CA TYR A 258 13.86 0.69 1.59
C TYR A 258 12.66 -0.23 1.76
N ASN A 259 11.63 0.14 2.42
CA ASN A 259 10.46 -0.71 2.56
C ASN A 259 9.29 -0.09 1.80
N PHE A 260 8.50 -0.97 1.19
CA PHE A 260 7.28 -0.55 0.53
C PHE A 260 6.18 -0.12 1.52
N THR A 261 6.21 -0.60 2.76
CA THR A 261 5.09 -0.43 3.70
C THR A 261 5.25 0.65 4.76
N HIS A 262 6.46 1.13 5.06
CA HIS A 262 6.64 2.09 6.15
C HIS A 262 7.67 3.14 5.79
N MET A 263 7.30 4.40 6.01
CA MET A 263 8.19 5.55 5.84
C MET A 263 8.60 6.11 7.22
N THR A 264 9.08 5.23 8.09
CA THR A 264 9.59 5.55 9.43
C THR A 264 11.11 5.48 9.47
N GLU A 265 11.72 6.12 10.48
CA GLU A 265 13.18 6.28 10.59
C GLU A 265 14.01 5.00 10.40
N PRO A 266 13.69 3.83 11.01
CA PRO A 266 14.52 2.64 10.78
C PRO A 266 14.53 2.15 9.33
N TRP A 267 13.49 2.46 8.55
CA TRP A 267 13.42 2.13 7.12
C TRP A 267 14.00 3.20 6.21
N LYS A 268 14.28 4.39 6.76
CA LYS A 268 14.99 5.44 6.04
C LYS A 268 16.45 5.04 5.84
N ILE A 269 16.92 5.14 4.62
CA ILE A 269 18.27 4.75 4.24
C ILE A 269 19.14 5.94 3.85
N GLY A 270 18.56 7.11 3.63
CA GLY A 270 19.28 8.34 3.31
C GLY A 270 18.38 9.41 2.72
N ASN A 271 19.01 10.47 2.17
CA ASN A 271 18.32 11.56 1.49
C ASN A 271 19.10 11.95 0.22
N LEU A 272 18.42 12.03 -0.92
CA LEU A 272 19.06 12.28 -2.22
C LEU A 272 19.71 13.65 -2.37
N LYS A 273 19.38 14.61 -1.50
CA LYS A 273 19.97 15.96 -1.53
C LYS A 273 21.27 16.06 -0.71
N THR A 274 21.48 15.17 0.26
CA THR A 274 22.59 15.21 1.20
C THR A 274 23.57 14.06 1.03
N ASP A 275 23.12 12.93 0.54
CA ASP A 275 23.94 11.73 0.41
C ASP A 275 24.42 11.55 -1.03
N GLU A 276 25.65 11.07 -1.20
CA GLU A 276 26.21 10.81 -2.52
C GLU A 276 25.76 9.44 -3.07
N PRO A 277 25.45 9.33 -4.39
CA PRO A 277 25.07 8.07 -5.01
C PRO A 277 26.10 6.96 -4.80
N GLY A 278 27.38 7.30 -4.86
CA GLY A 278 28.50 6.35 -4.68
C GLY A 278 28.58 5.70 -3.30
N LYS A 279 27.85 6.26 -2.30
CA LYS A 279 27.75 5.69 -0.97
C LYS A 279 26.39 5.02 -0.77
N LEU A 280 25.30 5.72 -1.04
CA LEU A 280 23.94 5.25 -0.76
C LEU A 280 23.58 4.01 -1.60
N VAL A 281 23.90 3.99 -2.89
CA VAL A 281 23.50 2.88 -3.75
C VAL A 281 24.23 1.56 -3.43
N PRO A 282 25.56 1.52 -3.17
CA PRO A 282 26.22 0.31 -2.68
C PRO A 282 25.62 -0.23 -1.36
N ASP A 283 25.23 0.63 -0.42
CA ASP A 283 24.58 0.22 0.83
C ASP A 283 23.21 -0.44 0.55
N ILE A 284 22.41 0.10 -0.38
CA ILE A 284 21.17 -0.50 -0.84
C ILE A 284 21.41 -1.89 -1.45
N LEU A 285 22.36 -1.99 -2.39
CA LEU A 285 22.63 -3.23 -3.12
C LEU A 285 23.18 -4.33 -2.21
N SER A 286 23.98 -3.97 -1.20
CA SER A 286 24.53 -4.93 -0.23
C SER A 286 23.58 -5.25 0.93
N GLY A 287 22.45 -4.56 1.04
CA GLY A 287 21.54 -4.68 2.17
C GLY A 287 22.12 -4.13 3.49
N ASN A 288 23.04 -3.16 3.38
CA ASN A 288 23.61 -2.46 4.53
C ASN A 288 22.76 -1.25 4.91
N THR A 289 21.51 -1.48 5.30
CA THR A 289 20.56 -0.43 5.69
C THR A 289 20.23 -0.52 7.18
N PRO A 290 19.78 0.57 7.84
CA PRO A 290 19.55 0.56 9.29
C PRO A 290 18.62 -0.58 9.75
N ALA A 291 17.45 -0.73 9.15
CA ALA A 291 16.50 -1.78 9.51
C ALA A 291 17.07 -3.19 9.26
N LEU A 292 17.72 -3.42 8.09
CA LEU A 292 18.31 -4.73 7.78
C LEU A 292 19.50 -5.08 8.67
N ASN A 293 20.25 -4.09 9.14
CA ASN A 293 21.31 -4.32 10.11
C ASN A 293 20.75 -4.72 11.48
N ILE A 294 19.64 -4.12 11.93
CA ILE A 294 18.93 -4.56 13.14
C ILE A 294 18.42 -5.99 12.97
N ALA A 295 17.85 -6.32 11.81
CA ALA A 295 17.33 -7.65 11.50
C ALA A 295 18.37 -8.78 11.65
N LYS A 296 19.64 -8.51 11.39
CA LYS A 296 20.75 -9.51 11.54
C LYS A 296 20.99 -9.93 13.00
N HIS A 297 20.50 -9.17 13.96
CA HIS A 297 20.74 -9.36 15.39
C HIS A 297 19.51 -9.88 16.17
N CYS A 298 18.47 -10.31 15.49
CA CYS A 298 17.30 -10.93 16.09
C CYS A 298 16.81 -12.12 15.26
N THR A 299 16.01 -12.98 15.87
CA THR A 299 15.37 -14.12 15.23
C THR A 299 13.84 -14.00 15.32
N TRP A 300 13.12 -14.71 14.44
CA TRP A 300 11.67 -14.75 14.50
C TRP A 300 11.16 -15.32 15.83
N ALA A 301 11.86 -16.33 16.39
CA ALA A 301 11.52 -16.90 17.70
C ALA A 301 11.60 -15.84 18.83
N GLU A 302 12.70 -15.05 18.87
CA GLU A 302 12.88 -13.99 19.86
C GLU A 302 11.84 -12.89 19.72
N LEU A 303 11.56 -12.45 18.47
CA LEU A 303 10.54 -11.43 18.20
C LEU A 303 9.16 -11.92 18.63
N THR A 304 8.80 -13.16 18.32
CA THR A 304 7.53 -13.76 18.70
C THR A 304 7.40 -13.86 20.21
N GLN A 305 8.43 -14.31 20.90
CA GLN A 305 8.45 -14.39 22.37
C GLN A 305 8.23 -13.01 23.03
N LYS A 306 8.79 -11.96 22.42
CA LYS A 306 8.79 -10.62 22.99
C LYS A 306 7.53 -9.80 22.67
N TYR A 307 6.96 -9.98 21.49
CA TYR A 307 5.90 -9.10 20.96
C TYR A 307 4.61 -9.83 20.60
N GLY A 308 4.64 -11.14 20.44
CA GLY A 308 3.46 -11.94 20.07
C GLY A 308 2.53 -12.18 21.26
N ASP A 309 1.23 -12.32 20.95
CA ASP A 309 0.21 -12.72 21.91
C ASP A 309 -0.33 -14.13 21.57
N PRO A 310 0.17 -15.18 22.26
CA PRO A 310 -0.25 -16.56 21.99
C PRO A 310 -1.70 -16.88 22.40
N SER A 311 -2.40 -15.91 23.00
CA SER A 311 -3.83 -16.03 23.36
C SER A 311 -4.76 -15.26 22.42
N SER A 312 -4.21 -14.53 21.48
CA SER A 312 -4.96 -13.66 20.57
C SER A 312 -5.50 -14.43 19.36
N ASP A 313 -6.77 -14.20 19.03
CA ASP A 313 -7.42 -14.73 17.83
C ASP A 313 -7.44 -13.72 16.67
N ARG A 314 -6.70 -12.60 16.75
CA ARG A 314 -6.57 -11.60 15.69
C ARG A 314 -5.95 -12.22 14.46
N VAL A 315 -6.53 -11.95 13.28
CA VAL A 315 -6.06 -12.55 12.04
C VAL A 315 -4.85 -11.82 11.45
N PHE A 316 -3.95 -12.62 10.88
CA PHE A 316 -2.80 -12.15 10.11
C PHE A 316 -2.53 -13.08 8.95
N SER A 317 -2.04 -12.56 7.84
CA SER A 317 -1.22 -13.39 6.95
C SER A 317 0.14 -13.64 7.61
N PRO A 318 0.82 -14.75 7.29
CA PRO A 318 2.13 -15.04 7.87
C PRO A 318 3.16 -13.92 7.65
N ASP A 319 3.17 -13.31 6.48
CA ASP A 319 4.12 -12.25 6.15
C ASP A 319 3.77 -10.92 6.84
N ASP A 320 2.48 -10.58 6.94
CA ASP A 320 2.01 -9.42 7.68
C ASP A 320 2.33 -9.54 9.19
N TYR A 321 2.21 -10.75 9.76
CA TYR A 321 2.61 -10.98 11.13
C TYR A 321 4.11 -10.82 11.39
N LYS A 322 4.93 -11.31 10.48
CA LYS A 322 6.39 -11.10 10.53
C LYS A 322 6.73 -9.61 10.47
N MET A 323 6.08 -8.87 9.58
CA MET A 323 6.27 -7.43 9.46
C MET A 323 5.81 -6.71 10.74
N TYR A 324 4.65 -7.09 11.30
CA TYR A 324 4.16 -6.57 12.59
C TYR A 324 5.19 -6.78 13.71
N LEU A 325 5.69 -8.01 13.92
CA LEU A 325 6.68 -8.31 14.95
C LEU A 325 7.96 -7.49 14.79
N PHE A 326 8.45 -7.38 13.56
CA PHE A 326 9.69 -6.65 13.29
C PHE A 326 9.51 -5.14 13.48
N ASN A 327 8.39 -4.56 13.04
CA ASN A 327 8.09 -3.14 13.28
C ASN A 327 7.86 -2.81 14.76
N GLU A 328 7.28 -3.74 15.55
CA GLU A 328 7.24 -3.62 17.02
C GLU A 328 8.64 -3.57 17.62
N HIS A 329 9.58 -4.32 17.06
CA HIS A 329 10.98 -4.30 17.48
C HIS A 329 11.68 -2.99 17.11
N LEU A 330 11.44 -2.47 15.90
CA LEU A 330 12.04 -1.22 15.42
C LEU A 330 11.52 0.03 16.16
N SER A 331 10.31 -0.02 16.73
CA SER A 331 9.67 1.13 17.38
C SER A 331 10.04 1.29 18.86
N ARG A 332 10.91 0.44 19.37
CA ARG A 332 11.37 0.43 20.79
C ARG A 332 12.89 0.55 20.89
#